data_19894784df7c9d1cb73fc4efbfba74d7
#
_entry.id   19894784df7c9d1cb73fc4efbfba74d7
#
_cell.length_a   1.000
_cell.length_b   1.000
_cell.length_c   1.000
_cell.angle_alpha   90.00
_cell.angle_beta   90.00
_cell.angle_gamma   90.00
#
_symmetry.space_group_name_H-M   'P 1'
#
loop_
_entity.id
_entity.type
_entity.pdbx_description
1 polymer ?
#
loop_
_entity_poly.entity_id
_entity_poly.type
_entity_poly.pdbx_seq_one_letter_code
_entity_poly.pdbx_strand_id
1 'polypeptide(L)'
;MDNQQLILKAEKSLLQFQGLNQNKKKIVFYAEKASDWLYFDRIISALTYRFKQDICYVSSDFQDPILTKKRIGIYPFYVGYEEARTEFLNTLQSKVAVMTIPDLGKFNVKRSQHDVHYVYVFSSLISTHMGYIKDAFDYYDSILCSGSHHVDEIKAAEKL
;
A
#
# COMPACT_ATOMS: atom_id res chain seq x y z
N MET A 1 -22.04 -8.48 -7.69
CA MET A 1 -21.17 -9.66 -7.48
C MET A 1 -21.46 -10.10 -6.06
N ASP A 2 -21.71 -11.37 -5.80
CA ASP A 2 -21.91 -11.86 -4.44
C ASP A 2 -20.59 -11.99 -3.69
N ASN A 3 -20.65 -12.18 -2.36
CA ASN A 3 -19.46 -12.24 -1.51
C ASN A 3 -18.54 -13.41 -1.89
N GLN A 4 -19.10 -14.55 -2.23
CA GLN A 4 -18.32 -15.74 -2.59
C GLN A 4 -17.54 -15.53 -3.89
N GLN A 5 -18.12 -14.84 -4.89
CA GLN A 5 -17.43 -14.48 -6.12
C GLN A 5 -16.28 -13.50 -5.88
N LEU A 6 -16.42 -12.57 -4.92
CA LEU A 6 -15.36 -11.64 -4.53
C LEU A 6 -14.19 -12.35 -3.86
N ILE A 7 -14.45 -13.31 -2.98
CA ILE A 7 -13.42 -14.14 -2.32
C ILE A 7 -12.63 -14.92 -3.37
N LEU A 8 -13.29 -15.65 -4.25
CA LEU A 8 -12.64 -16.42 -5.32
C LEU A 8 -11.81 -15.52 -6.26
N LYS A 9 -12.31 -14.31 -6.55
CA LYS A 9 -11.56 -13.33 -7.34
C LYS A 9 -10.29 -12.86 -6.62
N ALA A 10 -10.36 -12.61 -5.32
CA ALA A 10 -9.23 -12.19 -4.51
C ALA A 10 -8.15 -13.29 -4.45
N GLU A 11 -8.53 -14.52 -4.18
CA GLU A 11 -7.63 -15.69 -4.15
C GLU A 11 -6.92 -15.89 -5.50
N LYS A 12 -7.67 -15.87 -6.60
CA LYS A 12 -7.11 -15.99 -7.95
C LYS A 12 -6.12 -14.85 -8.24
N SER A 13 -6.45 -13.64 -7.86
CA SER A 13 -5.60 -12.47 -8.08
C SER A 13 -4.33 -12.52 -7.22
N LEU A 14 -4.43 -13.02 -5.98
CA LEU A 14 -3.29 -13.25 -5.12
C LEU A 14 -2.31 -14.27 -5.72
N LEU A 15 -2.82 -15.40 -6.23
CA LEU A 15 -1.99 -16.40 -6.93
C LEU A 15 -1.28 -15.79 -8.15
N GLN A 16 -1.97 -14.94 -8.92
CA GLN A 16 -1.36 -14.24 -10.05
C GLN A 16 -0.24 -13.29 -9.59
N PHE A 17 -0.45 -12.56 -8.49
CA PHE A 17 0.57 -11.70 -7.90
C PHE A 17 1.77 -12.52 -7.42
N GLN A 18 1.55 -13.62 -6.71
CA GLN A 18 2.60 -14.51 -6.21
C GLN A 18 3.46 -15.08 -7.35
N GLY A 19 2.82 -15.48 -8.46
CA GLY A 19 3.48 -16.00 -9.67
C GLY A 19 4.18 -14.95 -10.55
N LEU A 20 4.02 -13.65 -10.25
CA LEU A 20 4.64 -12.60 -11.03
C LEU A 20 6.16 -12.57 -10.83
N ASN A 21 6.91 -12.24 -11.90
CA ASN A 21 8.37 -12.10 -11.82
C ASN A 21 8.78 -11.05 -10.77
N GLN A 22 9.79 -11.37 -9.97
CA GLN A 22 10.28 -10.51 -8.87
C GLN A 22 10.68 -9.11 -9.35
N ASN A 23 11.21 -8.96 -10.58
CA ASN A 23 11.54 -7.65 -11.11
C ASN A 23 10.33 -6.73 -11.28
N LYS A 24 9.13 -7.29 -11.50
CA LYS A 24 7.87 -6.54 -11.60
C LYS A 24 7.25 -6.26 -10.23
N LYS A 25 7.62 -7.00 -9.19
CA LYS A 25 7.14 -6.86 -7.81
C LYS A 25 8.03 -5.97 -6.93
N LYS A 26 9.03 -5.28 -7.49
CA LYS A 26 9.96 -4.47 -6.70
C LYS A 26 9.28 -3.37 -5.91
N ILE A 27 8.26 -2.74 -6.50
CA ILE A 27 7.51 -1.64 -5.89
C ILE A 27 6.04 -2.01 -5.89
N VAL A 28 5.45 -2.04 -4.71
CA VAL A 28 4.05 -2.39 -4.49
C VAL A 28 3.35 -1.22 -3.82
N PHE A 29 2.25 -0.76 -4.39
CA PHE A 29 1.32 0.17 -3.75
C PHE A 29 0.11 -0.63 -3.28
N TYR A 30 -0.21 -0.50 -1.99
CA TYR A 30 -1.40 -1.11 -1.42
C TYR A 30 -2.43 -0.04 -1.08
N ALA A 31 -3.60 -0.14 -1.70
CA ALA A 31 -4.77 0.71 -1.47
C ALA A 31 -5.85 -0.07 -0.71
N GLU A 32 -6.27 0.43 0.43
CA GLU A 32 -7.39 -0.14 1.17
C GLU A 32 -8.72 0.25 0.51
N LYS A 33 -8.79 1.46 -0.05
CA LYS A 33 -9.95 2.04 -0.73
C LYS A 33 -9.56 2.63 -2.08
N ALA A 34 -10.49 2.68 -3.00
CA ALA A 34 -10.30 3.31 -4.30
C ALA A 34 -9.82 4.78 -4.22
N SER A 35 -10.22 5.50 -3.16
CA SER A 35 -9.78 6.88 -2.90
C SER A 35 -8.28 7.02 -2.63
N ASP A 36 -7.59 5.97 -2.21
CA ASP A 36 -6.14 6.00 -1.92
C ASP A 36 -5.33 6.29 -3.17
N TRP A 37 -5.89 5.99 -4.36
CA TRP A 37 -5.29 6.37 -5.63
C TRP A 37 -4.94 7.88 -5.70
N LEU A 38 -5.74 8.75 -5.11
CA LEU A 38 -5.52 10.20 -5.12
C LEU A 38 -4.16 10.59 -4.52
N TYR A 39 -3.69 9.83 -3.53
CA TYR A 39 -2.41 10.07 -2.86
C TYR A 39 -1.24 9.40 -3.59
N PHE A 40 -1.52 8.36 -4.36
CA PHE A 40 -0.51 7.58 -5.09
C PHE A 40 -0.26 8.05 -6.51
N ASP A 41 -1.28 8.65 -7.18
CA ASP A 41 -1.25 8.92 -8.63
C ASP A 41 0.01 9.68 -9.09
N ARG A 42 0.40 10.74 -8.37
CA ARG A 42 1.60 11.54 -8.74
C ARG A 42 2.89 10.74 -8.58
N ILE A 43 2.99 9.95 -7.51
CA ILE A 43 4.16 9.10 -7.23
C ILE A 43 4.25 8.00 -8.28
N ILE A 44 3.15 7.28 -8.52
CA ILE A 44 3.07 6.21 -9.52
C ILE A 44 3.36 6.76 -10.92
N SER A 45 2.81 7.90 -11.28
CA SER A 45 3.05 8.54 -12.57
C SER A 45 4.54 8.89 -12.74
N ALA A 46 5.18 9.44 -11.72
CA ALA A 46 6.62 9.70 -11.77
C ALA A 46 7.42 8.41 -11.95
N LEU A 47 7.12 7.37 -11.18
CA LEU A 47 7.81 6.08 -11.25
C LEU A 47 7.66 5.44 -12.64
N THR A 48 6.45 5.38 -13.19
CA THR A 48 6.17 4.67 -14.43
C THR A 48 6.58 5.45 -15.68
N TYR A 49 6.28 6.76 -15.75
CA TYR A 49 6.56 7.56 -16.96
C TYR A 49 7.97 8.14 -16.97
N ARG A 50 8.47 8.66 -15.84
CA ARG A 50 9.77 9.31 -15.78
C ARG A 50 10.90 8.32 -15.53
N PHE A 51 10.72 7.41 -14.55
CA PHE A 51 11.75 6.45 -14.15
C PHE A 51 11.63 5.08 -14.80
N LYS A 52 10.58 4.83 -15.62
CA LYS A 52 10.33 3.56 -16.32
C LYS A 52 10.32 2.35 -15.38
N GLN A 53 9.85 2.54 -14.15
CA GLN A 53 9.70 1.48 -13.17
C GLN A 53 8.32 0.85 -13.31
N ASP A 54 8.29 -0.48 -13.36
CA ASP A 54 7.06 -1.24 -13.19
C ASP A 54 6.64 -1.21 -11.71
N ILE A 55 5.33 -1.11 -11.47
CA ILE A 55 4.75 -1.19 -10.13
C ILE A 55 3.60 -2.20 -10.09
N CYS A 56 3.41 -2.84 -8.95
CA CYS A 56 2.17 -3.54 -8.65
C CYS A 56 1.25 -2.61 -7.86
N TYR A 57 0.00 -2.53 -8.28
CA TYR A 57 -1.05 -1.81 -7.56
C TYR A 57 -2.03 -2.83 -7.00
N VAL A 58 -2.06 -2.99 -5.69
CA VAL A 58 -2.89 -3.97 -5.00
C VAL A 58 -4.00 -3.23 -4.26
N SER A 59 -5.25 -3.59 -4.52
CA SER A 59 -6.41 -2.94 -3.91
C SER A 59 -7.30 -3.95 -3.18
N SER A 60 -7.80 -3.55 -2.02
CA SER A 60 -8.86 -4.28 -1.29
C SER A 60 -10.26 -3.90 -1.77
N ASP A 61 -10.42 -2.79 -2.48
CA ASP A 61 -11.70 -2.32 -2.96
C ASP A 61 -11.99 -2.88 -4.37
N PHE A 62 -13.01 -3.74 -4.49
CA PHE A 62 -13.37 -4.34 -5.78
C PHE A 62 -13.91 -3.32 -6.81
N GLN A 63 -14.34 -2.14 -6.34
CA GLN A 63 -14.84 -1.04 -7.18
C GLN A 63 -13.71 -0.09 -7.62
N ASP A 64 -12.47 -0.33 -7.18
CA ASP A 64 -11.34 0.49 -7.57
C ASP A 64 -11.15 0.49 -9.10
N PRO A 65 -11.29 1.66 -9.76
CA PRO A 65 -11.21 1.75 -11.21
C PRO A 65 -9.83 1.38 -11.77
N ILE A 66 -8.78 1.43 -10.94
CA ILE A 66 -7.42 1.07 -11.36
C ILE A 66 -7.31 -0.44 -11.64
N LEU A 67 -8.13 -1.26 -11.01
CA LEU A 67 -8.16 -2.71 -11.25
C LEU A 67 -8.56 -3.08 -12.69
N THR A 68 -9.27 -2.21 -13.38
CA THR A 68 -9.78 -2.48 -14.74
C THR A 68 -9.14 -1.61 -15.81
N LYS A 69 -8.56 -0.46 -15.43
CA LYS A 69 -7.92 0.46 -16.38
C LYS A 69 -6.51 0.01 -16.71
N LYS A 70 -6.27 -0.33 -17.99
CA LYS A 70 -4.91 -0.59 -18.47
C LYS A 70 -4.07 0.67 -18.42
N ARG A 71 -2.95 0.63 -17.70
CA ARG A 71 -1.96 1.70 -17.61
C ARG A 71 -0.56 1.12 -17.80
N ILE A 72 0.30 1.85 -18.50
CA ILE A 72 1.67 1.41 -18.76
C ILE A 72 2.45 1.33 -17.44
N GLY A 73 3.12 0.21 -17.22
CA GLY A 73 3.95 -0.01 -16.03
C GLY A 73 3.16 -0.28 -14.74
N ILE A 74 1.82 -0.43 -14.80
CA ILE A 74 0.99 -0.74 -13.63
C ILE A 74 0.38 -2.13 -13.79
N TYR A 75 0.63 -3.01 -12.81
CA TYR A 75 0.07 -4.35 -12.71
C TYR A 75 -0.95 -4.39 -11.56
N PRO A 76 -2.26 -4.35 -11.86
CA PRO A 76 -3.29 -4.27 -10.84
C PRO A 76 -3.67 -5.65 -10.31
N PHE A 77 -3.90 -5.74 -8.98
CA PHE A 77 -4.34 -6.95 -8.27
C PHE A 77 -5.42 -6.61 -7.24
N TYR A 78 -6.39 -7.48 -7.11
CA TYR A 78 -7.44 -7.38 -6.10
C TYR A 78 -7.22 -8.43 -5.02
N VAL A 79 -7.24 -8.02 -3.74
CA VAL A 79 -7.05 -8.95 -2.60
C VAL A 79 -8.21 -8.94 -1.61
N GLY A 80 -9.20 -8.05 -1.78
CA GLY A 80 -10.35 -7.98 -0.87
C GLY A 80 -9.97 -7.59 0.56
N TYR A 81 -10.83 -7.93 1.51
CA TYR A 81 -10.66 -7.61 2.94
C TYR A 81 -10.47 -8.85 3.83
N GLU A 82 -10.58 -10.05 3.27
CA GLU A 82 -10.59 -11.31 3.99
C GLU A 82 -9.20 -11.99 4.01
N GLU A 83 -9.18 -13.31 3.91
CA GLU A 83 -8.00 -14.15 4.03
C GLU A 83 -6.92 -13.81 2.98
N ALA A 84 -7.32 -13.57 1.72
CA ALA A 84 -6.37 -13.23 0.67
C ALA A 84 -5.60 -11.93 0.96
N ARG A 85 -6.24 -10.92 1.58
CA ARG A 85 -5.55 -9.70 2.06
C ARG A 85 -4.54 -10.03 3.15
N THR A 86 -4.95 -10.82 4.12
CA THR A 86 -4.10 -11.19 5.26
C THR A 86 -2.89 -11.99 4.77
N GLU A 87 -3.09 -12.94 3.87
CA GLU A 87 -2.01 -13.71 3.26
C GLU A 87 -1.10 -12.80 2.44
N PHE A 88 -1.66 -11.91 1.60
CA PHE A 88 -0.88 -10.93 0.84
C PHE A 88 0.06 -10.12 1.74
N LEU A 89 -0.47 -9.53 2.82
CA LEU A 89 0.33 -8.69 3.73
C LEU A 89 1.42 -9.51 4.42
N ASN A 90 1.11 -10.71 4.90
CA ASN A 90 2.06 -11.57 5.62
C ASN A 90 3.16 -12.14 4.73
N THR A 91 2.88 -12.38 3.44
CA THR A 91 3.79 -13.06 2.51
C THR A 91 4.36 -12.15 1.43
N LEU A 92 4.10 -10.84 1.51
CA LEU A 92 4.55 -9.86 0.53
C LEU A 92 6.06 -9.92 0.32
N GLN A 93 6.47 -10.21 -0.91
CA GLN A 93 7.86 -10.19 -1.36
C GLN A 93 8.05 -9.04 -2.34
N SER A 94 8.51 -7.91 -1.84
CA SER A 94 8.86 -6.73 -2.65
C SER A 94 10.08 -6.04 -2.05
N LYS A 95 10.65 -5.09 -2.79
CA LYS A 95 11.69 -4.22 -2.21
C LYS A 95 11.06 -3.07 -1.42
N VAL A 96 9.97 -2.51 -1.95
CA VAL A 96 9.27 -1.37 -1.36
C VAL A 96 7.76 -1.63 -1.36
N ALA A 97 7.12 -1.39 -0.24
CA ALA A 97 5.67 -1.37 -0.09
C ALA A 97 5.22 0.03 0.34
N VAL A 98 4.32 0.62 -0.43
CA VAL A 98 3.80 1.98 -0.20
C VAL A 98 2.34 1.89 0.17
N MET A 99 1.92 2.50 1.27
CA MET A 99 0.54 2.46 1.75
C MET A 99 0.14 3.71 2.54
N THR A 100 -1.17 3.89 2.70
CA THR A 100 -1.78 5.00 3.44
C THR A 100 -2.34 4.56 4.79
N ILE A 101 -2.23 3.27 5.13
CA ILE A 101 -2.79 2.71 6.36
C ILE A 101 -1.85 3.03 7.52
N PRO A 102 -2.29 3.73 8.57
CA PRO A 102 -1.53 3.86 9.81
C PRO A 102 -1.52 2.50 10.55
N ASP A 103 -0.78 2.42 11.64
CA ASP A 103 -0.77 1.26 12.53
C ASP A 103 -0.29 -0.06 11.88
N LEU A 104 0.63 0.04 10.92
CA LEU A 104 1.35 -1.13 10.41
C LEU A 104 2.00 -1.88 11.59
N GLY A 105 1.93 -3.19 11.57
CA GLY A 105 2.40 -4.05 12.67
C GLY A 105 1.39 -4.24 13.78
N LYS A 106 0.28 -3.51 13.77
CA LYS A 106 -0.80 -3.60 14.74
C LYS A 106 -2.05 -4.24 14.12
N PHE A 107 -2.93 -4.75 14.97
CA PHE A 107 -4.19 -5.38 14.54
C PHE A 107 -3.97 -6.43 13.44
N ASN A 108 -4.70 -6.34 12.34
CA ASN A 108 -4.65 -7.28 11.21
C ASN A 108 -3.71 -6.83 10.08
N VAL A 109 -2.98 -5.72 10.26
CA VAL A 109 -2.05 -5.18 9.26
C VAL A 109 -0.62 -5.46 9.72
N LYS A 110 -0.15 -6.69 9.52
CA LYS A 110 1.20 -7.10 9.93
C LYS A 110 2.21 -6.80 8.83
N ARG A 111 3.46 -6.55 9.23
CA ARG A 111 4.58 -6.55 8.29
C ARG A 111 4.80 -7.96 7.76
N SER A 112 5.23 -8.03 6.51
CA SER A 112 5.65 -9.30 5.89
C SER A 112 6.81 -9.93 6.67
N GLN A 113 6.91 -11.25 6.57
CA GLN A 113 8.06 -12.02 7.06
C GLN A 113 9.33 -11.79 6.25
N HIS A 114 9.22 -11.15 5.08
CA HIS A 114 10.34 -10.83 4.20
C HIS A 114 10.87 -9.43 4.47
N ASP A 115 12.10 -9.18 4.02
CA ASP A 115 12.74 -7.88 4.11
C ASP A 115 12.14 -6.92 3.07
N VAL A 116 11.14 -6.13 3.52
CA VAL A 116 10.40 -5.15 2.73
C VAL A 116 10.55 -3.78 3.38
N HIS A 117 10.93 -2.78 2.60
CA HIS A 117 10.97 -1.39 3.03
C HIS A 117 9.57 -0.77 2.94
N TYR A 118 8.95 -0.45 4.06
CA TYR A 118 7.60 0.10 4.14
C TYR A 118 7.62 1.62 4.14
N VAL A 119 6.84 2.21 3.23
CA VAL A 119 6.70 3.65 3.05
C VAL A 119 5.27 4.07 3.36
N TYR A 120 5.10 4.94 4.35
CA TYR A 120 3.82 5.56 4.64
C TYR A 120 3.62 6.82 3.78
N VAL A 121 2.42 6.98 3.23
CA VAL A 121 1.99 8.20 2.52
C VAL A 121 0.81 8.81 3.28
N PHE A 122 0.93 10.06 3.68
CA PHE A 122 -0.16 10.76 4.33
C PHE A 122 -1.35 10.92 3.40
N SER A 123 -2.52 10.48 3.86
CA SER A 123 -3.82 10.66 3.22
C SER A 123 -4.64 11.81 3.83
N SER A 124 -4.07 12.51 4.80
CA SER A 124 -4.69 13.65 5.49
C SER A 124 -3.66 14.72 5.81
N LEU A 125 -4.09 15.97 5.86
CA LEU A 125 -3.27 17.13 6.26
C LEU A 125 -3.43 17.48 7.74
N ILE A 126 -4.16 16.67 8.51
CA ILE A 126 -4.35 16.88 9.95
C ILE A 126 -3.03 16.64 10.71
N SER A 127 -2.90 17.33 11.85
CA SER A 127 -1.80 17.11 12.77
C SER A 127 -1.73 15.65 13.23
N THR A 128 -0.51 15.10 13.31
CA THR A 128 -0.29 13.70 13.65
C THR A 128 -0.84 13.35 15.03
N HIS A 129 -0.72 14.23 16.02
CA HIS A 129 -1.25 13.99 17.38
C HIS A 129 -2.77 14.16 17.52
N MET A 130 -3.44 14.67 16.50
CA MET A 130 -4.90 14.77 16.49
C MET A 130 -5.58 13.62 15.76
N GLY A 131 -4.91 13.04 14.77
CA GLY A 131 -5.51 12.07 13.86
C GLY A 131 -5.00 10.65 13.99
N TYR A 132 -3.91 10.44 14.74
CA TYR A 132 -3.26 9.15 14.82
C TYR A 132 -3.04 8.75 16.27
N ILE A 133 -3.09 7.46 16.55
CA ILE A 133 -2.73 6.93 17.87
C ILE A 133 -1.20 7.00 18.06
N LYS A 134 -0.76 6.97 19.30
CA LYS A 134 0.66 6.88 19.62
C LYS A 134 1.27 5.67 18.92
N ASP A 135 2.49 5.83 18.42
CA ASP A 135 3.28 4.78 17.75
C ASP A 135 2.64 4.24 16.43
N ALA A 136 1.75 5.04 15.80
CA ALA A 136 1.07 4.66 14.54
C ALA A 136 2.03 4.41 13.38
N PHE A 137 3.22 5.00 13.42
CA PHE A 137 4.20 4.97 12.34
C PHE A 137 5.47 4.15 12.65
N ASP A 138 5.59 3.58 13.85
CA ASP A 138 6.82 2.91 14.33
C ASP A 138 7.29 1.75 13.45
N TYR A 139 6.38 1.14 12.74
CA TYR A 139 6.69 0.01 11.86
C TYR A 139 6.91 0.42 10.39
N TYR A 140 6.96 1.71 10.09
CA TYR A 140 7.33 2.22 8.78
C TYR A 140 8.82 2.58 8.74
N ASP A 141 9.47 2.25 7.62
CA ASP A 141 10.89 2.55 7.41
C ASP A 141 11.08 3.96 6.83
N SER A 142 10.05 4.51 6.18
CA SER A 142 10.03 5.86 5.62
C SER A 142 8.64 6.47 5.64
N ILE A 143 8.56 7.79 5.78
CA ILE A 143 7.30 8.54 5.77
C ILE A 143 7.41 9.67 4.74
N LEU A 144 6.48 9.70 3.78
CA LEU A 144 6.34 10.80 2.83
C LEU A 144 5.38 11.85 3.41
N CYS A 145 5.95 12.87 4.01
CA CYS A 145 5.21 13.97 4.62
C CYS A 145 4.59 14.90 3.58
N SER A 146 3.37 15.39 3.85
CA SER A 146 2.67 16.32 2.97
C SER A 146 3.23 17.75 3.04
N GLY A 147 3.99 18.08 4.10
CA GLY A 147 4.58 19.39 4.31
C GLY A 147 5.54 19.40 5.49
N SER A 148 6.20 20.54 5.71
CA SER A 148 7.18 20.71 6.79
C SER A 148 6.59 20.46 8.18
N HIS A 149 5.33 20.84 8.42
CA HIS A 149 4.65 20.60 9.69
C HIS A 149 4.62 19.12 10.07
N HIS A 150 4.32 18.21 9.13
CA HIS A 150 4.38 16.76 9.39
C HIS A 150 5.80 16.29 9.69
N VAL A 151 6.82 16.84 9.02
CA VAL A 151 8.22 16.52 9.32
C VAL A 151 8.58 16.91 10.75
N ASP A 152 8.18 18.10 11.18
CA ASP A 152 8.46 18.59 12.52
C ASP A 152 7.72 17.77 13.60
N GLU A 153 6.47 17.41 13.34
CA GLU A 153 5.67 16.57 14.25
C GLU A 153 6.25 15.15 14.39
N ILE A 154 6.63 14.50 13.27
CA ILE A 154 7.24 13.17 13.30
C ILE A 154 8.56 13.20 14.06
N LYS A 155 9.44 14.19 13.77
CA LYS A 155 10.70 14.36 14.52
C LYS A 155 10.50 14.66 16.01
N ALA A 156 9.40 15.29 16.39
CA ALA A 156 9.06 15.51 17.79
C ALA A 156 8.61 14.20 18.45
N ALA A 157 7.83 13.37 17.73
CA ALA A 157 7.39 12.06 18.22
C ALA A 157 8.54 11.07 18.42
N GLU A 158 9.56 11.08 17.54
CA GLU A 158 10.76 10.23 17.65
C GLU A 158 11.63 10.53 18.89
N LYS A 159 11.43 11.66 19.55
CA LYS A 159 12.18 12.07 20.75
C LYS A 159 11.50 11.71 22.06
N LEU A 160 10.29 11.16 22.01
CA LEU A 160 9.47 10.78 23.17
C LEU A 160 9.51 9.28 23.42
#